data_c00dbab9b26c520ab92b2b134e81e6e5
#
_entry.id   c00dbab9b26c520ab92b2b134e81e6e5
#
_cell.length_a   1.000
_cell.length_b   1.000
_cell.length_c   1.000
_cell.angle_alpha   90.00
_cell.angle_beta   90.00
_cell.angle_gamma   90.00
#
_symmetry.space_group_name_H-M   'P 1'
#
loop_
_entity.id
_entity.type
_entity.pdbx_description
1 polymer ?
#
loop_
_entity_poly.entity_id
_entity_poly.type
_entity_poly.pdbx_seq_one_letter_code
_entity_poly.pdbx_strand_id
1 'polypeptide(L)'
;MTFFQHLPSSVLQAGAIFLSIIIEALPFVLIGSIISGIIEVYITPERVYRFLPKNKFGRIFFGTFIGFIFPSCECGIVPIINRFLEKKVPSYTAVPFLVTAPVINPIVLFATYSAFGNSVKMALYRALGSLLVATALGIFLGFIQTDSIQKEHRKAVHEHDFRGLSKGQKLFQVLVQAIDEFFDTGRYLVFGCLFASLVQVYVPTRILTSISATPVIAILLLMLLSFLLSLCSEADAFVGSSLLTSFGVAPVLAFLVIGPMLDVKNLLMMKNYLKTRFIWQFIGIVSGVVLLYAWFVGVVL
;
A
#
# COMPACT_ATOMS: atom_id res chain seq x y z
N MET A 1 37.97 9.16 0.62
CA MET A 1 36.94 9.78 -0.25
C MET A 1 37.06 9.47 -1.74
N THR A 2 38.06 8.71 -2.16
CA THR A 2 38.39 8.43 -3.58
C THR A 2 37.63 7.24 -4.20
N PHE A 3 36.99 6.38 -3.41
CA PHE A 3 36.26 5.20 -3.92
C PHE A 3 35.00 5.55 -4.73
N PHE A 4 34.31 6.62 -4.37
CA PHE A 4 33.08 7.06 -5.05
C PHE A 4 33.31 7.74 -6.42
N GLN A 5 34.54 8.22 -6.70
CA GLN A 5 34.87 8.88 -7.96
C GLN A 5 35.03 7.94 -9.16
N HIS A 6 35.21 6.63 -8.90
CA HIS A 6 35.39 5.61 -9.94
C HIS A 6 34.12 4.78 -10.24
N LEU A 7 33.01 5.04 -9.53
CA LEU A 7 31.74 4.34 -9.78
C LEU A 7 31.00 4.97 -10.99
N PRO A 8 30.38 4.15 -11.86
CA PRO A 8 29.51 4.66 -12.92
C PRO A 8 28.41 5.56 -12.35
N SER A 9 28.09 6.63 -13.04
CA SER A 9 27.05 7.60 -12.63
C SER A 9 25.69 6.93 -12.33
N SER A 10 25.36 5.87 -13.08
CA SER A 10 24.15 5.07 -12.88
C SER A 10 24.14 4.35 -11.52
N VAL A 11 25.29 3.85 -11.05
CA VAL A 11 25.36 3.18 -9.74
C VAL A 11 25.22 4.19 -8.60
N LEU A 12 25.84 5.36 -8.73
CA LEU A 12 25.69 6.44 -7.75
C LEU A 12 24.24 6.94 -7.69
N GLN A 13 23.58 7.07 -8.83
CA GLN A 13 22.18 7.47 -8.93
C GLN A 13 21.26 6.40 -8.31
N ALA A 14 21.47 5.11 -8.62
CA ALA A 14 20.71 4.01 -8.01
C ALA A 14 20.90 3.98 -6.48
N GLY A 15 22.11 4.17 -5.99
CA GLY A 15 22.42 4.26 -4.57
C GLY A 15 21.75 5.44 -3.88
N ALA A 16 21.72 6.61 -4.51
CA ALA A 16 21.04 7.79 -3.99
C ALA A 16 19.52 7.57 -3.91
N ILE A 17 18.91 7.03 -4.96
CA ILE A 17 17.47 6.70 -4.98
C ILE A 17 17.15 5.64 -3.92
N PHE A 18 17.94 4.58 -3.83
CA PHE A 18 17.77 3.53 -2.82
C PHE A 18 17.78 4.09 -1.40
N LEU A 19 18.78 4.92 -1.06
CA LEU A 19 18.88 5.54 0.25
C LEU A 19 17.70 6.49 0.53
N SER A 20 17.28 7.26 -0.47
CA SER A 20 16.13 8.16 -0.35
C SER A 20 14.86 7.39 0.01
N ILE A 21 14.57 6.31 -0.72
CA ILE A 21 13.37 5.48 -0.47
C ILE A 21 13.43 4.83 0.92
N ILE A 22 14.59 4.34 1.35
CA ILE A 22 14.75 3.73 2.69
C ILE A 22 14.57 4.77 3.79
N ILE A 23 15.22 5.93 3.69
CA ILE A 23 15.12 7.00 4.70
C ILE A 23 13.67 7.46 4.84
N GLU A 24 12.95 7.55 3.74
CA GLU A 24 11.54 7.91 3.73
C GLU A 24 10.64 6.82 4.35
N ALA A 25 10.86 5.55 4.00
CA ALA A 25 10.02 4.43 4.45
C ALA A 25 10.27 4.00 5.90
N LEU A 26 11.52 4.15 6.40
CA LEU A 26 11.96 3.61 7.67
C LEU A 26 11.14 4.11 8.89
N PRO A 27 10.85 5.41 9.05
CA PRO A 27 10.01 5.89 10.16
C PRO A 27 8.59 5.32 10.12
N PHE A 28 8.00 5.15 8.93
CA PHE A 28 6.65 4.59 8.80
C PHE A 28 6.60 3.10 9.10
N VAL A 29 7.61 2.35 8.70
CA VAL A 29 7.74 0.92 9.06
C VAL A 29 7.93 0.79 10.57
N LEU A 30 8.73 1.64 11.19
CA LEU A 30 8.93 1.63 12.65
C LEU A 30 7.62 1.92 13.39
N ILE A 31 6.88 2.95 12.99
CA ILE A 31 5.57 3.28 13.57
C ILE A 31 4.60 2.12 13.34
N GLY A 32 4.53 1.56 12.12
CA GLY A 32 3.70 0.42 11.79
C GLY A 32 4.02 -0.81 12.65
N SER A 33 5.29 -1.09 12.89
CA SER A 33 5.74 -2.21 13.73
C SER A 33 5.38 -1.99 15.22
N ILE A 34 5.51 -0.77 15.73
CA ILE A 34 5.08 -0.43 17.10
C ILE A 34 3.57 -0.61 17.25
N ILE A 35 2.79 -0.10 16.30
CA ILE A 35 1.32 -0.26 16.29
C ILE A 35 0.96 -1.75 16.20
N SER A 36 1.64 -2.51 15.35
CA SER A 36 1.50 -3.97 15.22
C SER A 36 1.75 -4.67 16.57
N GLY A 37 2.81 -4.30 17.27
CA GLY A 37 3.12 -4.82 18.61
C GLY A 37 2.06 -4.46 19.66
N ILE A 38 1.53 -3.24 19.64
CA ILE A 38 0.42 -2.82 20.50
C ILE A 38 -0.84 -3.64 20.20
N ILE A 39 -1.18 -3.85 18.95
CA ILE A 39 -2.32 -4.67 18.53
C ILE A 39 -2.15 -6.10 19.06
N GLU A 40 -0.94 -6.66 18.93
CA GLU A 40 -0.66 -8.02 19.40
C GLU A 40 -0.91 -8.19 20.89
N VAL A 41 -0.41 -7.28 21.72
CA VAL A 41 -0.44 -7.41 23.18
C VAL A 41 -1.76 -6.95 23.81
N TYR A 42 -2.36 -5.86 23.30
CA TYR A 42 -3.53 -5.22 23.94
C TYR A 42 -4.86 -5.55 23.26
N ILE A 43 -4.86 -5.94 21.98
CA ILE A 43 -6.08 -6.22 21.26
C ILE A 43 -6.36 -7.71 21.23
N THR A 44 -7.46 -8.11 21.88
CA THR A 44 -7.95 -9.49 21.82
C THR A 44 -8.99 -9.67 20.72
N PRO A 45 -9.14 -10.89 20.16
CA PRO A 45 -10.17 -11.15 19.14
C PRO A 45 -11.58 -10.73 19.56
N GLU A 46 -11.93 -10.94 20.84
CA GLU A 46 -13.24 -10.60 21.37
C GLU A 46 -13.51 -9.08 21.35
N ARG A 47 -12.48 -8.26 21.62
CA ARG A 47 -12.57 -6.80 21.54
C ARG A 47 -12.78 -6.35 20.09
N VAL A 48 -12.04 -6.94 19.15
CA VAL A 48 -12.18 -6.64 17.73
C VAL A 48 -13.62 -6.90 17.27
N TYR A 49 -14.17 -8.08 17.59
CA TYR A 49 -15.55 -8.41 17.21
C TYR A 49 -16.60 -7.47 17.81
N ARG A 50 -16.36 -6.88 18.97
CA ARG A 50 -17.27 -5.91 19.60
C ARG A 50 -17.33 -4.58 18.83
N PHE A 51 -16.21 -4.15 18.22
CA PHE A 51 -16.14 -2.90 17.46
C PHE A 51 -16.58 -3.06 16.00
N LEU A 52 -16.55 -4.27 15.46
CA LEU A 52 -16.94 -4.54 14.08
C LEU A 52 -18.47 -4.56 13.92
N PRO A 53 -19.01 -3.93 12.88
CA PRO A 53 -20.43 -4.06 12.53
C PRO A 53 -20.87 -5.52 12.41
N LYS A 54 -22.15 -5.83 12.72
CA LYS A 54 -22.67 -7.20 12.66
C LYS A 54 -22.81 -7.70 11.22
N ASN A 55 -23.13 -6.82 10.28
CA ASN A 55 -23.41 -7.17 8.88
C ASN A 55 -22.12 -7.17 8.05
N LYS A 56 -22.01 -8.09 7.06
CA LYS A 56 -20.86 -8.17 6.14
C LYS A 56 -20.63 -6.85 5.40
N PHE A 57 -21.67 -6.25 4.83
CA PHE A 57 -21.57 -4.94 4.15
C PHE A 57 -21.07 -3.84 5.08
N GLY A 58 -21.60 -3.80 6.31
CA GLY A 58 -21.11 -2.84 7.31
C GLY A 58 -19.63 -3.01 7.64
N ARG A 59 -19.13 -4.25 7.66
CA ARG A 59 -17.71 -4.54 7.90
C ARG A 59 -16.83 -4.12 6.73
N ILE A 60 -17.28 -4.32 5.48
CA ILE A 60 -16.58 -3.84 4.28
C ILE A 60 -16.52 -2.31 4.31
N PHE A 61 -17.65 -1.65 4.53
CA PHE A 61 -17.72 -0.20 4.64
C PHE A 61 -16.81 0.34 5.76
N PHE A 62 -16.86 -0.27 6.94
CA PHE A 62 -16.02 0.09 8.07
C PHE A 62 -14.52 -0.02 7.70
N GLY A 63 -14.09 -1.15 7.10
CA GLY A 63 -12.72 -1.33 6.64
C GLY A 63 -12.30 -0.30 5.59
N THR A 64 -13.20 0.02 4.66
CA THR A 64 -12.96 1.01 3.61
C THR A 64 -12.77 2.43 4.17
N PHE A 65 -13.58 2.84 5.14
CA PHE A 65 -13.55 4.22 5.66
C PHE A 65 -12.58 4.44 6.81
N ILE A 66 -12.20 3.41 7.57
CA ILE A 66 -11.23 3.57 8.66
C ILE A 66 -9.86 4.04 8.16
N GLY A 67 -9.52 3.76 6.88
CA GLY A 67 -8.31 4.26 6.23
C GLY A 67 -8.22 5.79 6.18
N PHE A 68 -9.36 6.48 6.16
CA PHE A 68 -9.38 7.95 6.20
C PHE A 68 -8.85 8.53 7.52
N ILE A 69 -9.09 7.82 8.62
CA ILE A 69 -8.70 8.29 9.97
C ILE A 69 -7.26 7.87 10.30
N PHE A 70 -6.77 6.83 9.62
CA PHE A 70 -5.49 6.20 9.96
C PHE A 70 -4.36 6.69 9.03
N PRO A 71 -3.49 7.62 9.48
CA PRO A 71 -2.41 8.15 8.65
C PRO A 71 -1.30 7.10 8.54
N SER A 72 -1.40 6.26 7.53
CA SER A 72 -0.40 5.22 7.27
C SER A 72 -0.02 5.20 5.79
N CYS A 73 1.27 5.06 5.53
CA CYS A 73 1.75 4.76 4.19
C CYS A 73 1.64 3.25 3.89
N GLU A 74 1.84 2.88 2.62
CA GLU A 74 1.80 1.49 2.16
C GLU A 74 2.79 0.57 2.89
N CYS A 75 3.96 1.09 3.29
CA CYS A 75 4.97 0.30 3.99
C CYS A 75 4.59 -0.03 5.44
N GLY A 76 3.90 0.88 6.12
CA GLY A 76 3.49 0.72 7.52
C GLY A 76 2.21 -0.09 7.71
N ILE A 77 1.32 -0.11 6.70
CA ILE A 77 0.03 -0.76 6.83
C ILE A 77 0.09 -2.29 6.75
N VAL A 78 1.05 -2.85 6.00
CA VAL A 78 1.16 -4.31 5.79
C VAL A 78 1.34 -5.10 7.09
N PRO A 79 2.26 -4.77 8.00
CA PRO A 79 2.38 -5.45 9.30
C PRO A 79 1.10 -5.32 10.14
N ILE A 80 0.45 -4.16 10.13
CA ILE A 80 -0.80 -3.93 10.86
C ILE A 80 -1.91 -4.87 10.36
N ILE A 81 -2.05 -5.01 9.04
CA ILE A 81 -3.03 -5.91 8.44
C ILE A 81 -2.74 -7.36 8.78
N ASN A 82 -1.47 -7.78 8.78
CA ASN A 82 -1.12 -9.12 9.20
C ASN A 82 -1.62 -9.42 10.62
N ARG A 83 -1.38 -8.49 11.57
CA ARG A 83 -1.87 -8.64 12.95
C ARG A 83 -3.40 -8.64 13.05
N PHE A 84 -4.08 -7.82 12.27
CA PHE A 84 -5.54 -7.86 12.23
C PHE A 84 -6.07 -9.22 11.76
N LEU A 85 -5.46 -9.79 10.73
CA LEU A 85 -5.83 -11.12 10.25
C LEU A 85 -5.51 -12.23 11.29
N GLU A 86 -4.40 -12.14 12.02
CA GLU A 86 -4.07 -13.01 13.13
C GLU A 86 -5.07 -12.90 14.29
N LYS A 87 -5.57 -11.69 14.57
CA LYS A 87 -6.64 -11.44 15.55
C LYS A 87 -8.04 -11.77 15.00
N LYS A 88 -8.13 -12.54 13.91
CA LYS A 88 -9.38 -13.02 13.28
C LYS A 88 -10.29 -11.90 12.74
N VAL A 89 -9.72 -10.70 12.43
CA VAL A 89 -10.45 -9.72 11.64
C VAL A 89 -10.74 -10.33 10.27
N PRO A 90 -11.99 -10.26 9.78
CA PRO A 90 -12.31 -10.81 8.47
C PRO A 90 -11.50 -10.17 7.34
N SER A 91 -11.03 -10.97 6.39
CA SER A 91 -10.23 -10.50 5.24
C SER A 91 -10.96 -9.41 4.44
N TYR A 92 -12.29 -9.54 4.29
CA TYR A 92 -13.13 -8.55 3.62
C TYR A 92 -13.29 -7.22 4.38
N THR A 93 -12.71 -7.09 5.57
CA THR A 93 -12.57 -5.82 6.33
C THR A 93 -11.13 -5.32 6.30
N ALA A 94 -10.17 -6.23 6.51
CA ALA A 94 -8.76 -5.90 6.60
C ALA A 94 -8.17 -5.47 5.24
N VAL A 95 -8.53 -6.13 4.15
CA VAL A 95 -7.99 -5.81 2.81
C VAL A 95 -8.53 -4.48 2.25
N PRO A 96 -9.83 -4.13 2.36
CA PRO A 96 -10.28 -2.76 2.06
C PRO A 96 -9.49 -1.69 2.83
N PHE A 97 -9.22 -1.90 4.12
CA PHE A 97 -8.39 -0.98 4.90
C PHE A 97 -6.94 -0.90 4.37
N LEU A 98 -6.35 -2.04 3.97
CA LEU A 98 -5.01 -2.07 3.36
C LEU A 98 -4.89 -1.11 2.17
N VAL A 99 -5.85 -1.11 1.27
CA VAL A 99 -5.78 -0.34 0.02
C VAL A 99 -6.23 1.12 0.19
N THR A 100 -7.09 1.41 1.17
CA THR A 100 -7.59 2.77 1.39
C THR A 100 -6.66 3.62 2.25
N ALA A 101 -6.07 3.06 3.29
CA ALA A 101 -5.25 3.80 4.25
C ALA A 101 -4.12 4.62 3.59
N PRO A 102 -3.35 4.12 2.62
CA PRO A 102 -2.30 4.89 1.96
C PRO A 102 -2.81 5.87 0.89
N VAL A 103 -4.10 5.86 0.54
CA VAL A 103 -4.65 6.69 -0.56
C VAL A 103 -5.59 7.78 -0.07
N ILE A 104 -6.51 7.44 0.84
CA ILE A 104 -7.57 8.37 1.25
C ILE A 104 -7.28 9.12 2.55
N ASN A 105 -6.10 8.94 3.13
CA ASN A 105 -5.74 9.68 4.34
C ASN A 105 -5.63 11.20 4.04
N PRO A 106 -5.92 12.08 5.01
CA PRO A 106 -5.95 13.52 4.80
C PRO A 106 -4.63 14.10 4.26
N ILE A 107 -3.49 13.53 4.64
CA ILE A 107 -2.15 13.99 4.22
C ILE A 107 -1.98 13.77 2.71
N VAL A 108 -2.29 12.58 2.21
CA VAL A 108 -2.19 12.23 0.78
C VAL A 108 -3.21 12.99 -0.07
N LEU A 109 -4.43 13.17 0.44
CA LEU A 109 -5.44 13.98 -0.24
C LEU A 109 -5.02 15.45 -0.32
N PHE A 110 -4.42 15.99 0.74
CA PHE A 110 -3.88 17.35 0.75
C PHE A 110 -2.66 17.48 -0.18
N ALA A 111 -1.76 16.51 -0.19
CA ALA A 111 -0.64 16.49 -1.13
C ALA A 111 -1.13 16.44 -2.59
N THR A 112 -2.16 15.64 -2.88
CA THR A 112 -2.78 15.60 -4.22
C THR A 112 -3.43 16.93 -4.57
N TYR A 113 -4.18 17.53 -3.65
CA TYR A 113 -4.78 18.85 -3.84
C TYR A 113 -3.72 19.90 -4.19
N SER A 114 -2.65 19.97 -3.40
CA SER A 114 -1.55 20.92 -3.58
C SER A 114 -0.77 20.69 -4.88
N ALA A 115 -0.44 19.45 -5.20
CA ALA A 115 0.33 19.10 -6.39
C ALA A 115 -0.40 19.42 -7.71
N PHE A 116 -1.73 19.35 -7.71
CA PHE A 116 -2.57 19.62 -8.88
C PHE A 116 -3.16 21.05 -8.91
N GLY A 117 -2.40 22.05 -8.41
CA GLY A 117 -2.79 23.46 -8.46
C GLY A 117 -4.05 23.77 -7.67
N ASN A 118 -4.18 23.21 -6.48
CA ASN A 118 -5.34 23.33 -5.58
C ASN A 118 -6.63 22.73 -6.16
N SER A 119 -6.52 21.67 -6.94
CA SER A 119 -7.66 20.99 -7.55
C SER A 119 -8.31 20.00 -6.60
N VAL A 120 -9.42 20.35 -5.99
CA VAL A 120 -10.25 19.44 -5.19
C VAL A 120 -10.75 18.26 -6.05
N LYS A 121 -10.99 18.47 -7.35
CA LYS A 121 -11.49 17.44 -8.26
C LYS A 121 -10.52 16.25 -8.36
N MET A 122 -9.21 16.50 -8.49
CA MET A 122 -8.21 15.42 -8.57
C MET A 122 -8.12 14.61 -7.28
N ALA A 123 -8.16 15.29 -6.12
CA ALA A 123 -8.18 14.61 -4.83
C ALA A 123 -9.45 13.76 -4.64
N LEU A 124 -10.61 14.27 -5.05
CA LEU A 124 -11.87 13.50 -5.02
C LEU A 124 -11.85 12.30 -5.98
N TYR A 125 -11.37 12.46 -7.21
CA TYR A 125 -11.25 11.35 -8.15
C TYR A 125 -10.30 10.27 -7.62
N ARG A 126 -9.16 10.66 -7.04
CA ARG A 126 -8.24 9.72 -6.39
C ARG A 126 -8.92 8.96 -5.25
N ALA A 127 -9.65 9.67 -4.38
CA ALA A 127 -10.39 9.05 -3.28
C ALA A 127 -11.49 8.10 -3.79
N LEU A 128 -12.29 8.52 -4.77
CA LEU A 128 -13.35 7.68 -5.36
C LEU A 128 -12.78 6.41 -6.01
N GLY A 129 -11.70 6.51 -6.77
CA GLY A 129 -11.03 5.34 -7.34
C GLY A 129 -10.59 4.35 -6.26
N SER A 130 -9.99 4.84 -5.18
CA SER A 130 -9.59 4.01 -4.03
C SER A 130 -10.78 3.34 -3.35
N LEU A 131 -11.86 4.06 -3.11
CA LEU A 131 -13.08 3.53 -2.51
C LEU A 131 -13.73 2.44 -3.37
N LEU A 132 -13.71 2.60 -4.70
CA LEU A 132 -14.21 1.59 -5.64
C LEU A 132 -13.37 0.31 -5.59
N VAL A 133 -12.03 0.43 -5.61
CA VAL A 133 -11.13 -0.73 -5.48
C VAL A 133 -11.36 -1.45 -4.15
N ALA A 134 -11.41 -0.70 -3.04
CA ALA A 134 -11.62 -1.27 -1.71
C ALA A 134 -12.95 -2.02 -1.61
N THR A 135 -14.02 -1.41 -2.14
CA THR A 135 -15.36 -2.02 -2.15
C THR A 135 -15.37 -3.30 -3.01
N ALA A 136 -14.76 -3.26 -4.18
CA ALA A 136 -14.66 -4.44 -5.07
C ALA A 136 -13.89 -5.58 -4.40
N LEU A 137 -12.75 -5.31 -3.77
CA LEU A 137 -11.98 -6.29 -3.01
C LEU A 137 -12.76 -6.82 -1.81
N GLY A 138 -13.45 -5.93 -1.09
CA GLY A 138 -14.30 -6.31 0.05
C GLY A 138 -15.44 -7.25 -0.35
N ILE A 139 -16.13 -6.95 -1.45
CA ILE A 139 -17.20 -7.80 -2.00
C ILE A 139 -16.61 -9.15 -2.46
N PHE A 140 -15.51 -9.12 -3.21
CA PHE A 140 -14.86 -10.36 -3.67
C PHE A 140 -14.47 -11.27 -2.51
N LEU A 141 -13.82 -10.74 -1.47
CA LEU A 141 -13.39 -11.50 -0.29
C LEU A 141 -14.56 -11.91 0.63
N GLY A 142 -15.63 -11.13 0.65
CA GLY A 142 -16.78 -11.41 1.50
C GLY A 142 -17.75 -12.45 0.93
N PHE A 143 -17.85 -12.55 -0.41
CA PHE A 143 -18.87 -13.35 -1.07
C PHE A 143 -18.30 -14.43 -1.99
N ILE A 144 -17.11 -14.26 -2.57
CA ILE A 144 -16.52 -15.18 -3.54
C ILE A 144 -15.41 -16.02 -2.90
N GLN A 145 -14.51 -15.37 -2.15
CA GLN A 145 -13.38 -16.04 -1.51
C GLN A 145 -13.54 -16.09 -0.01
N THR A 146 -14.01 -17.23 0.50
CA THR A 146 -14.18 -17.47 1.95
C THR A 146 -12.94 -18.07 2.62
N ASP A 147 -11.97 -18.53 1.84
CA ASP A 147 -10.75 -19.15 2.35
C ASP A 147 -9.80 -18.16 3.01
N SER A 148 -9.04 -18.63 4.00
CA SER A 148 -8.00 -17.85 4.64
C SER A 148 -6.94 -17.40 3.63
N ILE A 149 -6.69 -16.09 3.56
CA ILE A 149 -5.67 -15.48 2.69
C ILE A 149 -4.26 -15.53 3.29
N GLN A 150 -4.12 -15.81 4.60
CA GLN A 150 -2.83 -15.93 5.29
C GLN A 150 -2.15 -17.27 5.02
N LYS A 151 -0.82 -17.27 5.05
CA LYS A 151 -0.01 -18.50 5.03
C LYS A 151 -0.16 -19.28 6.34
N GLU A 152 -0.31 -20.60 6.26
CA GLU A 152 -0.56 -21.46 7.42
C GLU A 152 0.60 -21.55 8.41
N HIS A 153 1.84 -21.41 7.94
CA HIS A 153 3.05 -21.56 8.78
C HIS A 153 3.17 -20.50 9.89
N ARG A 154 2.51 -19.35 9.77
CA ARG A 154 2.50 -18.31 10.80
C ARG A 154 1.33 -18.38 11.78
N LYS A 155 0.29 -19.14 11.47
CA LYS A 155 -0.85 -19.34 12.38
C LYS A 155 -0.46 -20.04 13.70
N ALA A 156 0.62 -20.83 13.69
CA ALA A 156 1.03 -21.66 14.83
C ALA A 156 1.98 -20.98 15.83
N VAL A 157 2.55 -19.82 15.52
CA VAL A 157 3.68 -19.28 16.29
C VAL A 157 3.29 -18.29 17.40
N HIS A 158 2.07 -17.72 17.41
CA HIS A 158 1.76 -16.59 18.31
C HIS A 158 0.40 -16.67 19.04
N GLU A 159 0.04 -17.83 19.61
CA GLU A 159 -0.93 -17.83 20.73
C GLU A 159 -0.17 -17.56 22.06
N HIS A 160 0.45 -16.41 22.20
CA HIS A 160 0.90 -15.96 23.51
C HIS A 160 -0.26 -15.36 24.26
N ASP A 161 -0.69 -16.05 25.33
CA ASP A 161 -1.68 -15.50 26.26
C ASP A 161 -1.02 -14.42 27.15
N PHE A 162 -1.22 -13.17 26.78
CA PHE A 162 -0.73 -12.03 27.54
C PHE A 162 -1.66 -11.63 28.71
N ARG A 163 -2.69 -12.48 29.00
CA ARG A 163 -3.65 -12.27 30.08
C ARG A 163 -2.98 -12.54 31.42
N GLY A 164 -2.50 -11.69 32.14
CA GLY A 164 -1.86 -11.90 33.45
C GLY A 164 -0.52 -11.21 33.62
N LEU A 165 0.03 -10.65 32.53
CA LEU A 165 1.26 -9.90 32.60
C LEU A 165 1.04 -8.53 33.25
N SER A 166 2.03 -8.09 34.07
CA SER A 166 2.08 -6.73 34.59
C SER A 166 2.18 -5.69 33.46
N LYS A 167 1.83 -4.42 33.76
CA LYS A 167 1.91 -3.33 32.75
C LYS A 167 3.31 -3.18 32.16
N GLY A 168 4.38 -3.32 32.96
CA GLY A 168 5.76 -3.26 32.50
C GLY A 168 6.14 -4.42 31.59
N GLN A 169 5.70 -5.65 31.93
CA GLN A 169 5.91 -6.82 31.07
C GLN A 169 5.17 -6.71 29.74
N LYS A 170 3.96 -6.15 29.73
CA LYS A 170 3.22 -5.88 28.49
C LYS A 170 3.94 -4.88 27.59
N LEU A 171 4.46 -3.79 28.17
CA LEU A 171 5.24 -2.80 27.41
C LEU A 171 6.50 -3.43 26.84
N PHE A 172 7.21 -4.24 27.61
CA PHE A 172 8.38 -4.97 27.12
C PHE A 172 8.02 -5.91 25.96
N GLN A 173 6.91 -6.65 26.05
CA GLN A 173 6.42 -7.50 24.98
C GLN A 173 6.04 -6.72 23.72
N VAL A 174 5.44 -5.53 23.85
CA VAL A 174 5.19 -4.64 22.71
C VAL A 174 6.48 -4.29 21.98
N LEU A 175 7.54 -3.95 22.73
CA LEU A 175 8.83 -3.63 22.13
C LEU A 175 9.47 -4.84 21.43
N VAL A 176 9.43 -6.02 22.06
CA VAL A 176 9.94 -7.25 21.45
C VAL A 176 9.20 -7.54 20.13
N GLN A 177 7.87 -7.53 20.17
CA GLN A 177 7.05 -7.77 18.97
C GLN A 177 7.27 -6.71 17.89
N ALA A 178 7.46 -5.44 18.29
CA ALA A 178 7.75 -4.37 17.34
C ALA A 178 9.12 -4.55 16.67
N ILE A 179 10.14 -4.97 17.42
CA ILE A 179 11.47 -5.24 16.87
C ILE A 179 11.43 -6.42 15.90
N ASP A 180 10.81 -7.53 16.29
CA ASP A 180 10.69 -8.70 15.44
C ASP A 180 9.96 -8.37 14.12
N GLU A 181 8.84 -7.65 14.21
CA GLU A 181 8.07 -7.23 13.04
C GLU A 181 8.85 -6.26 12.15
N PHE A 182 9.62 -5.33 12.78
CA PHE A 182 10.46 -4.38 12.06
C PHE A 182 11.53 -5.08 11.21
N PHE A 183 12.23 -6.05 11.77
CA PHE A 183 13.25 -6.79 11.02
C PHE A 183 12.63 -7.75 9.99
N ASP A 184 11.51 -8.38 10.32
CA ASP A 184 10.78 -9.25 9.39
C ASP A 184 10.28 -8.50 8.16
N THR A 185 9.70 -7.32 8.35
CA THR A 185 9.21 -6.47 7.25
C THR A 185 10.36 -5.74 6.55
N GLY A 186 11.33 -5.26 7.33
CA GLY A 186 12.48 -4.48 6.87
C GLY A 186 13.32 -5.18 5.82
N ARG A 187 13.57 -6.47 5.97
CA ARG A 187 14.33 -7.24 4.96
C ARG A 187 13.65 -7.22 3.58
N TYR A 188 12.32 -7.38 3.53
CA TYR A 188 11.57 -7.32 2.26
C TYR A 188 11.50 -5.90 1.71
N LEU A 189 11.39 -4.90 2.59
CA LEU A 189 11.48 -3.50 2.22
C LEU A 189 12.82 -3.20 1.54
N VAL A 190 13.95 -3.58 2.14
CA VAL A 190 15.29 -3.35 1.59
C VAL A 190 15.42 -3.96 0.19
N PHE A 191 15.02 -5.23 0.02
CA PHE A 191 15.03 -5.86 -1.31
C PHE A 191 14.10 -5.14 -2.31
N GLY A 192 12.91 -4.73 -1.87
CA GLY A 192 11.97 -3.98 -2.70
C GLY A 192 12.51 -2.62 -3.12
N CYS A 193 13.12 -1.88 -2.20
CA CYS A 193 13.75 -0.58 -2.48
C CYS A 193 14.94 -0.70 -3.43
N LEU A 194 15.77 -1.75 -3.25
CA LEU A 194 16.89 -2.01 -4.15
C LEU A 194 16.39 -2.28 -5.58
N PHE A 195 15.40 -3.14 -5.72
CA PHE A 195 14.80 -3.42 -7.03
C PHE A 195 14.17 -2.17 -7.65
N ALA A 196 13.39 -1.41 -6.88
CA ALA A 196 12.75 -0.18 -7.34
C ALA A 196 13.78 0.87 -7.80
N SER A 197 14.88 1.05 -7.05
CA SER A 197 15.95 2.01 -7.42
C SER A 197 16.65 1.62 -8.73
N LEU A 198 16.90 0.33 -8.94
CA LEU A 198 17.47 -0.15 -10.21
C LEU A 198 16.51 0.09 -11.38
N VAL A 199 15.24 -0.21 -11.20
CA VAL A 199 14.22 0.03 -12.24
C VAL A 199 14.14 1.52 -12.59
N GLN A 200 14.14 2.42 -11.60
CA GLN A 200 14.08 3.86 -11.83
C GLN A 200 15.27 4.40 -12.63
N VAL A 201 16.45 3.82 -12.48
CA VAL A 201 17.64 4.25 -13.22
C VAL A 201 17.68 3.69 -14.64
N TYR A 202 17.27 2.44 -14.82
CA TYR A 202 17.45 1.74 -16.10
C TYR A 202 16.23 1.78 -17.02
N VAL A 203 15.02 2.11 -16.51
CA VAL A 203 13.82 2.26 -17.35
C VAL A 203 13.69 3.70 -17.84
N PRO A 204 13.93 3.98 -19.13
CA PRO A 204 13.84 5.33 -19.67
C PRO A 204 12.37 5.74 -19.84
N THR A 205 11.91 6.65 -19.00
CA THR A 205 10.53 7.18 -19.04
C THR A 205 10.18 7.89 -20.34
N ARG A 206 11.18 8.35 -21.10
CA ARG A 206 10.99 9.00 -22.41
C ARG A 206 10.44 8.06 -23.50
N ILE A 207 10.70 6.75 -23.42
CA ILE A 207 10.16 5.78 -24.39
C ILE A 207 8.65 5.62 -24.18
N LEU A 208 8.18 5.82 -22.95
CA LEU A 208 6.78 5.65 -22.58
C LEU A 208 5.88 6.72 -23.24
N THR A 209 6.36 7.94 -23.46
CA THR A 209 5.58 9.01 -24.09
C THR A 209 5.35 8.79 -25.60
N SER A 210 6.26 8.08 -26.27
CA SER A 210 6.14 7.83 -27.72
C SER A 210 5.17 6.69 -28.07
N ILE A 211 4.77 5.85 -27.12
CA ILE A 211 3.94 4.65 -27.34
C ILE A 211 2.46 4.92 -27.03
N SER A 212 2.09 6.05 -26.43
CA SER A 212 0.73 6.35 -26.01
C SER A 212 -0.21 6.76 -27.15
N ALA A 213 -0.34 5.88 -28.16
CA ALA A 213 -1.17 6.13 -29.34
C ALA A 213 -2.69 6.10 -29.07
N THR A 214 -3.15 5.45 -28.00
CA THR A 214 -4.57 5.36 -27.62
C THR A 214 -4.77 5.63 -26.11
N PRO A 215 -5.94 6.15 -25.71
CA PRO A 215 -6.21 6.44 -24.28
C PRO A 215 -6.03 5.22 -23.35
N VAL A 216 -6.42 4.04 -23.80
CA VAL A 216 -6.31 2.80 -23.02
C VAL A 216 -4.84 2.39 -22.86
N ILE A 217 -4.03 2.52 -23.92
CA ILE A 217 -2.60 2.24 -23.84
C ILE A 217 -1.92 3.21 -22.87
N ALA A 218 -2.28 4.49 -22.91
CA ALA A 218 -1.76 5.48 -21.97
C ALA A 218 -2.10 5.14 -20.51
N ILE A 219 -3.32 4.66 -20.23
CA ILE A 219 -3.72 4.21 -18.89
C ILE A 219 -2.85 3.02 -18.46
N LEU A 220 -2.76 1.96 -19.26
CA LEU A 220 -1.97 0.77 -18.94
C LEU A 220 -0.49 1.11 -18.72
N LEU A 221 0.03 2.02 -19.51
CA LEU A 221 1.41 2.46 -19.45
C LEU A 221 1.73 3.22 -18.18
N LEU A 222 0.83 4.13 -17.75
CA LEU A 222 1.00 4.85 -16.49
C LEU A 222 0.72 3.94 -15.27
N MET A 223 -0.15 2.96 -15.38
CA MET A 223 -0.30 1.92 -14.35
C MET A 223 1.00 1.11 -14.17
N LEU A 224 1.62 0.69 -15.28
CA LEU A 224 2.90 -0.01 -15.25
C LEU A 224 4.02 0.90 -14.70
N LEU A 225 4.05 2.15 -15.12
CA LEU A 225 5.03 3.12 -14.62
C LEU A 225 4.91 3.32 -13.11
N SER A 226 3.71 3.51 -12.59
CA SER A 226 3.46 3.64 -11.15
C SER A 226 3.93 2.41 -10.37
N PHE A 227 3.60 1.21 -10.86
CA PHE A 227 4.05 -0.05 -10.29
C PHE A 227 5.59 -0.15 -10.22
N LEU A 228 6.27 0.24 -11.31
CA LEU A 228 7.73 0.15 -11.40
C LEU A 228 8.45 1.21 -10.57
N LEU A 229 7.92 2.44 -10.54
CA LEU A 229 8.53 3.52 -9.76
C LEU A 229 8.46 3.28 -8.26
N SER A 230 7.43 2.59 -7.78
CA SER A 230 7.27 2.24 -6.36
C SER A 230 7.48 3.43 -5.43
N LEU A 231 6.88 4.58 -5.76
CA LEU A 231 6.96 5.80 -4.98
C LEU A 231 6.01 5.74 -3.78
N CYS A 232 6.17 6.66 -2.84
CA CYS A 232 5.17 6.84 -1.79
C CYS A 232 3.96 7.65 -2.30
N SER A 233 2.85 7.53 -1.62
CA SER A 233 1.57 8.11 -2.03
C SER A 233 1.61 9.63 -2.20
N GLU A 234 2.40 10.32 -1.41
CA GLU A 234 2.63 11.76 -1.47
C GLU A 234 3.47 12.13 -2.70
N ALA A 235 4.58 11.41 -2.93
CA ALA A 235 5.46 11.63 -4.09
C ALA A 235 4.73 11.33 -5.41
N ASP A 236 3.86 10.30 -5.43
CA ASP A 236 2.99 9.99 -6.57
C ASP A 236 2.17 11.20 -7.01
N ALA A 237 1.69 12.03 -6.07
CA ALA A 237 0.91 13.22 -6.40
C ALA A 237 1.73 14.24 -7.20
N PHE A 238 2.97 14.49 -6.80
CA PHE A 238 3.85 15.46 -7.48
C PHE A 238 4.35 14.93 -8.82
N VAL A 239 4.74 13.65 -8.89
CA VAL A 239 5.12 13.01 -10.16
C VAL A 239 3.94 12.96 -11.11
N GLY A 240 2.76 12.55 -10.65
CA GLY A 240 1.53 12.51 -11.44
C GLY A 240 1.14 13.89 -11.99
N SER A 241 1.31 14.96 -11.21
CA SER A 241 1.02 16.31 -11.68
C SER A 241 1.92 16.73 -12.85
N SER A 242 3.19 16.33 -12.85
CA SER A 242 4.11 16.61 -13.97
C SER A 242 3.75 15.85 -15.25
N LEU A 243 3.06 14.71 -15.13
CA LEU A 243 2.62 13.87 -16.26
C LEU A 243 1.27 14.34 -16.83
N LEU A 244 0.54 15.22 -16.14
CA LEU A 244 -0.81 15.62 -16.52
C LEU A 244 -0.87 16.26 -17.92
N THR A 245 0.08 17.12 -18.23
CA THR A 245 0.15 17.81 -19.52
C THR A 245 0.43 16.89 -20.71
N SER A 246 1.14 15.78 -20.44
CA SER A 246 1.54 14.82 -21.51
C SER A 246 0.51 13.71 -21.72
N PHE A 247 -0.18 13.26 -20.66
CA PHE A 247 -1.03 12.06 -20.73
C PHE A 247 -2.51 12.34 -20.44
N GLY A 248 -2.85 13.51 -19.89
CA GLY A 248 -4.22 13.85 -19.52
C GLY A 248 -4.66 13.24 -18.17
N VAL A 249 -5.92 13.52 -17.81
CA VAL A 249 -6.46 13.22 -16.48
C VAL A 249 -6.60 11.71 -16.21
N ALA A 250 -7.17 10.95 -17.14
CA ALA A 250 -7.51 9.55 -16.92
C ALA A 250 -6.27 8.64 -16.68
N PRO A 251 -5.20 8.70 -17.51
CA PRO A 251 -3.99 7.92 -17.23
C PRO A 251 -3.29 8.33 -15.91
N VAL A 252 -3.23 9.64 -15.65
CA VAL A 252 -2.64 10.15 -14.40
C VAL A 252 -3.44 9.69 -13.18
N LEU A 253 -4.76 9.65 -13.29
CA LEU A 253 -5.61 9.14 -12.22
C LEU A 253 -5.37 7.65 -11.95
N ALA A 254 -5.19 6.84 -13.00
CA ALA A 254 -4.81 5.44 -12.85
C ALA A 254 -3.47 5.29 -12.14
N PHE A 255 -2.47 6.11 -12.48
CA PHE A 255 -1.18 6.19 -11.82
C PHE A 255 -1.32 6.46 -10.32
N LEU A 256 -2.10 7.49 -9.95
CA LEU A 256 -2.30 7.93 -8.56
C LEU A 256 -3.04 6.91 -7.69
N VAL A 257 -3.96 6.14 -8.28
CA VAL A 257 -4.77 5.17 -7.53
C VAL A 257 -4.02 3.86 -7.36
N ILE A 258 -3.35 3.36 -8.41
CA ILE A 258 -2.73 2.04 -8.37
C ILE A 258 -1.42 2.04 -7.57
N GLY A 259 -0.60 3.12 -7.64
CA GLY A 259 0.73 3.21 -7.03
C GLY A 259 0.75 2.78 -5.57
N PRO A 260 0.00 3.44 -4.70
CA PRO A 260 0.00 3.11 -3.27
C PRO A 260 -0.61 1.74 -2.93
N MET A 261 -1.38 1.16 -3.84
CA MET A 261 -2.03 -0.13 -3.62
C MET A 261 -1.19 -1.30 -4.14
N LEU A 262 -0.48 -1.06 -5.25
CA LEU A 262 0.18 -2.12 -6.00
C LEU A 262 1.53 -1.62 -6.50
N ASP A 263 2.57 -1.87 -5.74
CA ASP A 263 3.95 -1.64 -6.11
C ASP A 263 4.85 -2.84 -5.77
N VAL A 264 6.07 -2.83 -6.24
CA VAL A 264 7.03 -3.93 -6.04
C VAL A 264 7.36 -4.13 -4.56
N LYS A 265 7.56 -3.04 -3.81
CA LYS A 265 7.89 -3.09 -2.37
C LYS A 265 6.74 -3.74 -1.59
N ASN A 266 5.52 -3.26 -1.81
CA ASN A 266 4.32 -3.71 -1.12
C ASN A 266 4.03 -5.18 -1.42
N LEU A 267 4.13 -5.61 -2.69
CA LEU A 267 3.95 -7.00 -3.07
C LEU A 267 4.97 -7.94 -2.41
N LEU A 268 6.23 -7.52 -2.31
CA LEU A 268 7.26 -8.32 -1.64
C LEU A 268 6.97 -8.45 -0.14
N MET A 269 6.54 -7.36 0.52
CA MET A 269 6.10 -7.39 1.92
C MET A 269 4.86 -8.27 2.10
N MET A 270 3.84 -8.12 1.27
CA MET A 270 2.63 -8.95 1.29
C MET A 270 2.93 -10.44 1.07
N LYS A 271 3.89 -10.78 0.18
CA LYS A 271 4.30 -12.16 -0.08
C LYS A 271 4.85 -12.86 1.17
N ASN A 272 5.36 -12.12 2.14
CA ASN A 272 5.81 -12.69 3.41
C ASN A 272 4.63 -13.27 4.23
N TYR A 273 3.47 -12.61 4.21
CA TYR A 273 2.34 -12.90 5.08
C TYR A 273 1.18 -13.63 4.38
N LEU A 274 0.98 -13.33 3.10
CA LEU A 274 -0.20 -13.74 2.34
C LEU A 274 0.12 -14.84 1.32
N LYS A 275 -0.90 -15.65 1.02
CA LYS A 275 -0.81 -16.72 0.01
C LYS A 275 -0.57 -16.15 -1.38
N THR A 276 0.31 -16.74 -2.15
CA THR A 276 0.61 -16.30 -3.53
C THR A 276 -0.63 -16.28 -4.43
N ARG A 277 -1.57 -17.23 -4.25
CA ARG A 277 -2.84 -17.24 -4.99
C ARG A 277 -3.65 -15.97 -4.75
N PHE A 278 -3.73 -15.52 -3.50
CA PHE A 278 -4.40 -14.27 -3.17
C PHE A 278 -3.71 -13.05 -3.78
N ILE A 279 -2.38 -13.03 -3.80
CA ILE A 279 -1.62 -11.92 -4.40
C ILE A 279 -1.95 -11.75 -5.89
N TRP A 280 -2.03 -12.84 -6.66
CA TRP A 280 -2.43 -12.77 -8.07
C TRP A 280 -3.87 -12.29 -8.25
N GLN A 281 -4.79 -12.73 -7.39
CA GLN A 281 -6.17 -12.25 -7.40
C GLN A 281 -6.25 -10.77 -7.05
N PHE A 282 -5.47 -10.33 -6.06
CA PHE A 282 -5.35 -8.93 -5.65
C PHE A 282 -4.85 -8.06 -6.82
N ILE A 283 -3.76 -8.45 -7.47
CA ILE A 283 -3.22 -7.76 -8.66
C ILE A 283 -4.30 -7.65 -9.75
N GLY A 284 -4.97 -8.75 -10.07
CA GLY A 284 -5.99 -8.77 -11.12
C GLY A 284 -7.17 -7.85 -10.81
N ILE A 285 -7.70 -7.89 -9.59
CA ILE A 285 -8.85 -7.07 -9.18
C ILE A 285 -8.48 -5.59 -9.13
N VAL A 286 -7.37 -5.24 -8.47
CA VAL A 286 -6.92 -3.84 -8.36
C VAL A 286 -6.68 -3.26 -9.77
N SER A 287 -5.90 -3.95 -10.60
CA SER A 287 -5.59 -3.48 -11.96
C SER A 287 -6.85 -3.38 -12.83
N GLY A 288 -7.75 -4.36 -12.77
CA GLY A 288 -8.99 -4.36 -13.52
C GLY A 288 -9.93 -3.22 -13.13
N VAL A 289 -10.13 -3.01 -11.83
CA VAL A 289 -11.01 -1.93 -11.33
C VAL A 289 -10.42 -0.56 -11.64
N VAL A 290 -9.11 -0.36 -11.45
CA VAL A 290 -8.46 0.92 -11.75
C VAL A 290 -8.51 1.22 -13.24
N LEU A 291 -8.28 0.23 -14.12
CA LEU A 291 -8.38 0.39 -15.55
C LEU A 291 -9.79 0.83 -15.98
N LEU A 292 -10.82 0.12 -15.50
CA LEU A 292 -12.22 0.44 -15.80
C LEU A 292 -12.60 1.82 -15.25
N TYR A 293 -12.20 2.15 -14.05
CA TYR A 293 -12.46 3.44 -13.44
C TYR A 293 -11.81 4.59 -14.23
N ALA A 294 -10.52 4.47 -14.55
CA ALA A 294 -9.80 5.49 -15.30
C ALA A 294 -10.35 5.65 -16.72
N TRP A 295 -10.70 4.54 -17.39
CA TRP A 295 -11.34 4.57 -18.69
C TRP A 295 -12.69 5.29 -18.64
N PHE A 296 -13.53 4.96 -17.65
CA PHE A 296 -14.81 5.63 -17.43
C PHE A 296 -14.65 7.15 -17.22
N VAL A 297 -13.71 7.57 -16.37
CA VAL A 297 -13.41 8.99 -16.15
C VAL A 297 -12.94 9.65 -17.43
N GLY A 298 -12.12 8.95 -18.25
CA GLY A 298 -11.65 9.47 -19.53
C GLY A 298 -12.73 9.62 -20.60
N VAL A 299 -13.84 8.90 -20.49
CA VAL A 299 -15.00 9.03 -21.41
C VAL A 299 -15.94 10.15 -20.96
N VAL A 300 -16.00 10.41 -19.64
CA VAL A 300 -16.92 11.42 -19.07
C VAL A 300 -16.32 12.83 -19.07
N LEU A 301 -15.01 12.97 -19.00
CA LEU A 301 -14.29 14.25 -19.05
C LEU A 301 -13.91 14.63 -20.48
#